data_4834c68dd8d673a4b9f36c8af382c5c8
#
_entry.id   4834c68dd8d673a4b9f36c8af382c5c8
#
_cell.length_a   1.000
_cell.length_b   1.000
_cell.length_c   1.000
_cell.angle_alpha   90.00
_cell.angle_beta   90.00
_cell.angle_gamma   90.00
#
_symmetry.space_group_name_H-M   'P 1'
#
loop_
_entity.id
_entity.type
_entity.pdbx_description
1 polymer ?
#
loop_
_entity_poly.entity_id
_entity_poly.type
_entity_poly.pdbx_seq_one_letter_code
_entity_poly.pdbx_strand_id
1 'polypeptide(L)'
;MKKTMLLGALMLLASVGYAQESRQDVSLSAIGVFAPQVNGNAVQLNTSKFLGFLGSYRYMLTPRSALEMNYSFVQYNSHYSTSFLPNVDVHTRQQEITGAYVYNLNFRNFNPFVEAGVGGLVFTPIHDFSTNNLDTKQNIGIGGLFGGGIAYELSPSWDIRAQYRGFVVKAPDFGLTQFKTNRWEVISMPSIGMAYHF
;
A
#
# COMPACT_ATOMS: atom_id res chain seq x y z
N MET A 1 9.47 27.99 15.42
CA MET A 1 8.21 27.93 16.14
C MET A 1 7.21 26.93 15.59
N LYS A 2 6.91 26.80 14.28
CA LYS A 2 5.94 25.82 13.73
C LYS A 2 6.35 24.36 13.95
N LYS A 3 7.64 24.03 13.86
CA LYS A 3 8.15 22.64 14.04
C LYS A 3 8.10 22.18 15.51
N THR A 4 8.31 23.07 16.46
CA THR A 4 8.22 22.77 17.90
C THR A 4 6.76 22.62 18.37
N MET A 5 5.82 23.35 17.77
CA MET A 5 4.39 23.17 18.04
C MET A 5 3.87 21.81 17.51
N LEU A 6 4.37 21.35 16.37
CA LEU A 6 4.00 20.04 15.81
C LEU A 6 4.49 18.88 16.71
N LEU A 7 5.72 19.00 17.22
CA LEU A 7 6.28 18.00 18.15
C LEU A 7 5.53 17.98 19.49
N GLY A 8 5.15 19.15 20.01
CA GLY A 8 4.33 19.27 21.23
C GLY A 8 2.92 18.70 21.06
N ALA A 9 2.29 18.92 19.90
CA ALA A 9 0.98 18.33 19.59
C ALA A 9 1.05 16.81 19.45
N LEU A 10 2.13 16.25 18.87
CA LEU A 10 2.35 14.81 18.80
C LEU A 10 2.57 14.18 20.18
N MET A 11 3.29 14.85 21.08
CA MET A 11 3.50 14.37 22.47
C MET A 11 2.24 14.46 23.32
N LEU A 12 1.38 15.46 23.10
CA LEU A 12 0.08 15.57 23.78
C LEU A 12 -0.91 14.50 23.35
N LEU A 13 -0.87 14.08 22.08
CA LEU A 13 -1.67 12.96 21.59
C LEU A 13 -1.23 11.61 22.17
N ALA A 14 0.06 11.47 22.50
CA ALA A 14 0.60 10.25 23.12
C ALA A 14 0.25 10.09 24.62
N SER A 15 -0.16 11.16 25.31
CA SER A 15 -0.40 11.15 26.76
C SER A 15 -1.84 10.82 27.19
N VAL A 16 -2.78 10.71 26.25
CA VAL A 16 -4.21 10.49 26.56
C VAL A 16 -4.58 9.00 26.73
N GLY A 17 -3.62 8.08 26.61
CA GLY A 17 -3.88 6.63 26.45
C GLY A 17 -3.77 5.73 27.68
N TYR A 18 -3.75 6.23 28.91
CA TYR A 18 -3.41 5.38 30.09
C TYR A 18 -4.55 4.67 30.82
N ALA A 19 -5.77 4.59 30.30
CA ALA A 19 -6.87 3.97 31.07
C ALA A 19 -7.96 3.25 30.25
N GLN A 20 -7.76 2.96 28.97
CA GLN A 20 -8.76 2.24 28.17
C GLN A 20 -8.10 1.04 27.47
N GLU A 21 -8.81 -0.11 27.41
CA GLU A 21 -8.43 -1.18 26.48
C GLU A 21 -8.03 -0.55 25.15
N SER A 22 -6.82 -0.79 24.71
CA SER A 22 -6.26 -0.15 23.50
C SER A 22 -7.12 -0.51 22.29
N ARG A 23 -7.97 0.44 21.87
CA ARG A 23 -8.87 0.27 20.72
C ARG A 23 -8.27 0.75 19.41
N GLN A 24 -7.04 1.23 19.47
CA GLN A 24 -6.39 1.85 18.33
C GLN A 24 -4.97 1.33 18.19
N ASP A 25 -4.56 1.11 16.98
CA ASP A 25 -3.16 0.83 16.68
C ASP A 25 -2.68 1.64 15.47
N VAL A 26 -1.39 1.96 15.48
CA VAL A 26 -0.67 2.54 14.36
C VAL A 26 0.45 1.59 14.00
N SER A 27 0.59 1.27 12.73
CA SER A 27 1.69 0.42 12.26
C SER A 27 2.52 1.07 11.17
N LEU A 28 3.81 0.69 11.16
CA LEU A 28 4.73 1.02 10.08
C LEU A 28 5.41 -0.26 9.60
N SER A 29 5.34 -0.51 8.31
CA SER A 29 5.86 -1.73 7.69
C SER A 29 6.70 -1.42 6.47
N ALA A 30 7.73 -2.24 6.25
CA ALA A 30 8.37 -2.34 4.94
C ALA A 30 7.49 -3.20 4.03
N ILE A 31 7.27 -2.74 2.80
CA ILE A 31 6.41 -3.39 1.81
C ILE A 31 7.21 -3.72 0.56
N GLY A 32 7.05 -4.94 0.04
CA GLY A 32 7.50 -5.31 -1.30
C GLY A 32 6.34 -5.20 -2.29
N VAL A 33 6.59 -4.71 -3.50
CA VAL A 33 5.58 -4.65 -4.56
C VAL A 33 5.97 -5.57 -5.69
N PHE A 34 5.04 -6.43 -6.07
CA PHE A 34 5.18 -7.42 -7.14
C PHE A 34 3.91 -7.37 -8.00
N ALA A 35 4.02 -6.84 -9.21
CA ALA A 35 2.97 -6.89 -10.20
C ALA A 35 3.29 -8.00 -11.23
N PRO A 36 2.31 -8.83 -11.62
CA PRO A 36 2.51 -9.79 -12.68
C PRO A 36 2.68 -9.07 -14.02
N GLN A 37 3.33 -9.74 -14.96
CA GLN A 37 3.37 -9.26 -16.34
C GLN A 37 1.95 -9.19 -16.92
N VAL A 38 1.59 -8.04 -17.47
CA VAL A 38 0.28 -7.82 -18.09
C VAL A 38 0.44 -7.70 -19.60
N ASN A 39 -0.29 -8.54 -20.33
CA ASN A 39 -0.32 -8.53 -21.80
C ASN A 39 -1.72 -8.15 -22.28
N GLY A 40 -1.82 -7.12 -23.12
CA GLY A 40 -3.09 -6.70 -23.70
C GLY A 40 -2.90 -5.68 -24.82
N ASN A 41 -3.73 -5.72 -25.86
CA ASN A 41 -3.68 -4.80 -27.02
C ASN A 41 -2.29 -4.69 -27.68
N ALA A 42 -1.55 -5.79 -27.81
CA ALA A 42 -0.18 -5.83 -28.32
C ALA A 42 0.82 -5.02 -27.46
N VAL A 43 0.47 -4.74 -26.21
CA VAL A 43 1.34 -4.10 -25.19
C VAL A 43 1.67 -5.10 -24.12
N GLN A 44 2.94 -5.17 -23.76
CA GLN A 44 3.45 -5.93 -22.64
C GLN A 44 3.94 -4.97 -21.57
N LEU A 45 3.36 -5.08 -20.38
CA LEU A 45 3.78 -4.32 -19.20
C LEU A 45 4.49 -5.27 -18.24
N ASN A 46 5.71 -4.93 -17.87
CA ASN A 46 6.48 -5.61 -16.85
C ASN A 46 6.92 -4.59 -15.79
N THR A 47 6.79 -4.94 -14.53
CA THR A 47 7.11 -4.05 -13.42
C THR A 47 8.29 -4.59 -12.64
N SER A 48 9.27 -3.74 -12.36
CA SER A 48 10.40 -4.09 -11.49
C SER A 48 9.91 -4.34 -10.07
N LYS A 49 10.61 -5.24 -9.36
CA LYS A 49 10.35 -5.50 -7.93
C LYS A 49 10.97 -4.38 -7.11
N PHE A 50 10.22 -3.80 -6.17
CA PHE A 50 10.70 -2.71 -5.35
C PHE A 50 10.23 -2.78 -3.91
N LEU A 51 10.96 -2.07 -3.05
CA LEU A 51 10.64 -1.91 -1.64
C LEU A 51 10.07 -0.50 -1.41
N GLY A 52 9.12 -0.41 -0.50
CA GLY A 52 8.52 0.84 -0.06
C GLY A 52 8.13 0.77 1.41
N PHE A 53 7.27 1.67 1.83
CA PHE A 53 6.71 1.66 3.18
C PHE A 53 5.18 1.67 3.15
N LEU A 54 4.59 1.12 4.21
CA LEU A 54 3.16 1.07 4.47
C LEU A 54 2.92 1.56 5.88
N GLY A 55 2.17 2.63 6.02
CA GLY A 55 1.60 3.11 7.28
C GLY A 55 0.14 2.71 7.38
N SER A 56 -0.28 2.18 8.54
CA SER A 56 -1.67 1.82 8.77
C SER A 56 -2.14 2.37 10.11
N TYR A 57 -3.40 2.77 10.15
CA TYR A 57 -4.12 3.12 11.35
C TYR A 57 -5.33 2.21 11.48
N ARG A 58 -5.46 1.50 12.59
CA ARG A 58 -6.54 0.55 12.84
C ARG A 58 -7.35 0.99 14.06
N TYR A 59 -8.67 0.96 13.89
CA TYR A 59 -9.64 1.22 14.95
C TYR A 59 -10.47 -0.04 15.21
N MET A 60 -10.36 -0.60 16.42
CA MET A 60 -11.08 -1.80 16.84
C MET A 60 -12.54 -1.48 17.14
N LEU A 61 -13.45 -2.02 16.35
CA LEU A 61 -14.90 -1.94 16.57
C LEU A 61 -15.34 -2.92 17.66
N THR A 62 -14.75 -4.11 17.63
CA THR A 62 -14.93 -5.20 18.59
C THR A 62 -13.58 -5.89 18.80
N PRO A 63 -13.42 -6.78 19.79
CA PRO A 63 -12.16 -7.52 19.96
C PRO A 63 -11.71 -8.32 18.72
N ARG A 64 -12.62 -8.58 17.77
CA ARG A 64 -12.31 -9.34 16.54
C ARG A 64 -12.46 -8.55 15.26
N SER A 65 -13.05 -7.36 15.30
CA SER A 65 -13.36 -6.57 14.09
C SER A 65 -12.76 -5.20 14.17
N ALA A 66 -12.12 -4.76 13.10
CA ALA A 66 -11.53 -3.43 13.02
C ALA A 66 -11.77 -2.77 11.65
N LEU A 67 -11.71 -1.45 11.65
CA LEU A 67 -11.54 -0.66 10.44
C LEU A 67 -10.09 -0.22 10.36
N GLU A 68 -9.51 -0.32 9.19
CA GLU A 68 -8.13 0.05 8.93
C GLU A 68 -8.04 1.05 7.78
N MET A 69 -7.27 2.11 7.98
CA MET A 69 -6.86 3.03 6.93
C MET A 69 -5.39 2.80 6.63
N ASN A 70 -5.06 2.73 5.35
CA ASN A 70 -3.71 2.45 4.90
C ASN A 70 -3.22 3.54 3.96
N TYR A 71 -1.94 3.85 4.08
CA TYR A 71 -1.19 4.64 3.13
C TYR A 71 0.11 3.92 2.79
N SER A 72 0.36 3.66 1.51
CA SER A 72 1.64 3.13 1.07
C SER A 72 2.31 4.03 0.04
N PHE A 73 3.62 3.95 0.00
CA PHE A 73 4.46 4.68 -0.93
C PHE A 73 5.58 3.78 -1.44
N VAL A 74 5.68 3.68 -2.76
CA VAL A 74 6.74 2.93 -3.42
C VAL A 74 7.12 3.60 -4.73
N GLN A 75 8.38 3.42 -5.16
CA GLN A 75 8.85 3.86 -6.47
C GLN A 75 9.43 2.65 -7.22
N TYR A 76 9.12 2.53 -8.50
CA TYR A 76 9.58 1.44 -9.35
C TYR A 76 9.57 1.82 -10.82
N ASN A 77 10.22 1.01 -11.67
CA ASN A 77 10.21 1.18 -13.11
C ASN A 77 9.15 0.27 -13.75
N SER A 78 8.28 0.87 -14.56
CA SER A 78 7.33 0.18 -15.41
C SER A 78 7.92 0.07 -16.81
N HIS A 79 8.15 -1.15 -17.28
CA HIS A 79 8.71 -1.44 -18.60
C HIS A 79 7.58 -1.76 -19.58
N TYR A 80 7.39 -0.91 -20.56
CA TYR A 80 6.43 -1.11 -21.64
C TYR A 80 7.15 -1.58 -22.89
N SER A 81 6.69 -2.68 -23.47
CA SER A 81 7.14 -3.18 -24.77
C SER A 81 5.95 -3.27 -25.72
N THR A 82 6.06 -2.62 -26.86
CA THR A 82 5.05 -2.66 -27.94
C THR A 82 5.72 -3.08 -29.23
N SER A 83 4.93 -3.48 -30.24
CA SER A 83 5.45 -3.83 -31.56
C SER A 83 6.17 -2.68 -32.27
N PHE A 84 5.91 -1.42 -31.87
CA PHE A 84 6.47 -0.22 -32.49
C PHE A 84 7.53 0.48 -31.65
N LEU A 85 7.50 0.29 -30.31
CA LEU A 85 8.40 0.91 -29.36
C LEU A 85 8.87 -0.15 -28.35
N PRO A 86 9.95 -0.87 -28.65
CA PRO A 86 10.51 -1.81 -27.69
C PRO A 86 11.19 -1.07 -26.54
N ASN A 87 10.93 -1.53 -25.29
CA ASN A 87 11.61 -1.10 -24.06
C ASN A 87 11.48 0.40 -23.73
N VAL A 88 10.25 0.83 -23.49
CA VAL A 88 9.99 2.15 -22.92
C VAL A 88 9.87 2.02 -21.40
N ASP A 89 10.73 2.71 -20.67
CA ASP A 89 10.76 2.72 -19.22
C ASP A 89 10.05 3.96 -18.68
N VAL A 90 9.11 3.75 -17.75
CA VAL A 90 8.44 4.81 -17.04
C VAL A 90 8.77 4.67 -15.56
N HIS A 91 9.59 5.59 -15.04
CA HIS A 91 9.84 5.66 -13.60
C HIS A 91 8.56 6.13 -12.89
N THR A 92 8.01 5.29 -12.04
CA THR A 92 6.67 5.46 -11.47
C THR A 92 6.75 5.55 -9.95
N ARG A 93 6.10 6.57 -9.41
CA ARG A 93 5.76 6.66 -7.99
C ARG A 93 4.34 6.15 -7.82
N GLN A 94 4.19 5.11 -7.00
CA GLN A 94 2.88 4.60 -6.60
C GLN A 94 2.58 5.03 -5.17
N GLN A 95 1.41 5.61 -4.98
CA GLN A 95 0.85 5.94 -3.67
C GLN A 95 -0.50 5.22 -3.55
N GLU A 96 -0.77 4.62 -2.41
CA GLU A 96 -2.01 3.94 -2.11
C GLU A 96 -2.70 4.64 -0.94
N ILE A 97 -4.01 4.81 -1.06
CA ILE A 97 -4.89 5.18 0.05
C ILE A 97 -6.05 4.19 0.03
N THR A 98 -6.18 3.39 1.09
CA THR A 98 -7.22 2.35 1.18
C THR A 98 -7.90 2.37 2.53
N GLY A 99 -9.17 1.95 2.53
CA GLY A 99 -9.92 1.61 3.73
C GLY A 99 -10.28 0.13 3.69
N ALA A 100 -10.04 -0.58 4.78
CA ALA A 100 -10.28 -2.01 4.88
C ALA A 100 -11.04 -2.37 6.15
N TYR A 101 -11.83 -3.42 6.07
CA TYR A 101 -12.34 -4.14 7.21
C TYR A 101 -11.41 -5.30 7.53
N VAL A 102 -11.04 -5.42 8.80
CA VAL A 102 -10.12 -6.44 9.29
C VAL A 102 -10.86 -7.34 10.29
N TYR A 103 -10.72 -8.64 10.12
CA TYR A 103 -11.23 -9.63 11.06
C TYR A 103 -10.09 -10.40 11.70
N ASN A 104 -9.94 -10.28 13.02
CA ASN A 104 -8.88 -10.91 13.80
C ASN A 104 -9.36 -12.25 14.38
N LEU A 105 -8.48 -13.26 14.28
CA LEU A 105 -8.62 -14.55 14.93
C LEU A 105 -7.68 -14.55 16.15
N ASN A 106 -8.21 -14.24 17.33
CA ASN A 106 -7.39 -14.01 18.52
C ASN A 106 -6.97 -15.35 19.16
N PHE A 107 -5.69 -15.66 19.12
CA PHE A 107 -5.08 -16.81 19.78
C PHE A 107 -3.94 -16.32 20.68
N ARG A 108 -4.23 -16.07 21.95
CA ARG A 108 -3.25 -15.66 22.96
C ARG A 108 -2.26 -14.59 22.45
N ASN A 109 -1.02 -14.95 22.09
CA ASN A 109 0.01 -14.02 21.60
C ASN A 109 0.14 -14.00 20.07
N PHE A 110 -0.65 -14.83 19.37
CA PHE A 110 -0.58 -15.02 17.93
C PHE A 110 -1.96 -14.73 17.34
N ASN A 111 -2.06 -13.63 16.63
CA ASN A 111 -3.31 -13.10 16.14
C ASN A 111 -3.33 -13.07 14.59
N PRO A 112 -3.73 -14.17 13.94
CA PRO A 112 -3.99 -14.15 12.51
C PRO A 112 -5.14 -13.22 12.19
N PHE A 113 -5.11 -12.59 11.03
CA PHE A 113 -6.19 -11.74 10.56
C PHE A 113 -6.38 -11.86 9.06
N VAL A 114 -7.57 -11.51 8.60
CA VAL A 114 -7.90 -11.34 7.20
C VAL A 114 -8.46 -9.95 6.99
N GLU A 115 -8.23 -9.38 5.82
CA GLU A 115 -8.69 -8.05 5.47
C GLU A 115 -9.32 -8.00 4.10
N ALA A 116 -10.32 -7.14 3.94
CA ALA A 116 -10.91 -6.81 2.65
C ALA A 116 -11.31 -5.33 2.65
N GLY A 117 -11.09 -4.67 1.53
CA GLY A 117 -11.32 -3.24 1.45
C GLY A 117 -11.36 -2.70 0.03
N VAL A 118 -11.39 -1.38 -0.04
CA VAL A 118 -11.39 -0.63 -1.30
C VAL A 118 -10.51 0.60 -1.15
N GLY A 119 -10.03 1.11 -2.27
CA GLY A 119 -9.27 2.35 -2.27
C GLY A 119 -8.73 2.72 -3.64
N GLY A 120 -7.78 3.64 -3.65
CA GLY A 120 -7.16 4.17 -4.84
C GLY A 120 -5.66 4.01 -4.84
N LEU A 121 -5.13 3.68 -6.01
CA LEU A 121 -3.72 3.75 -6.35
C LEU A 121 -3.49 4.95 -7.27
N VAL A 122 -2.55 5.78 -6.89
CA VAL A 122 -2.12 6.94 -7.66
C VAL A 122 -0.76 6.63 -8.26
N PHE A 123 -0.70 6.50 -9.58
CA PHE A 123 0.53 6.28 -10.33
C PHE A 123 1.00 7.61 -10.91
N THR A 124 2.09 8.13 -10.41
CA THR A 124 2.68 9.40 -10.85
C THR A 124 3.99 9.13 -11.57
N PRO A 125 4.09 9.41 -12.88
CA PRO A 125 5.35 9.29 -13.60
C PRO A 125 6.34 10.32 -13.09
N ILE A 126 7.59 9.90 -12.87
CA ILE A 126 8.70 10.77 -12.50
C ILE A 126 9.46 11.10 -13.78
N HIS A 127 9.52 12.37 -14.14
CA HIS A 127 10.23 12.85 -15.32
C HIS A 127 11.73 12.87 -15.01
N ASP A 128 12.42 11.80 -15.34
CA ASP A 128 13.86 11.64 -15.32
C ASP A 128 14.39 11.35 -16.73
N PHE A 129 15.67 10.97 -16.85
CA PHE A 129 16.31 10.72 -18.15
C PHE A 129 15.58 9.68 -19.04
N SER A 130 14.84 8.73 -18.45
CA SER A 130 14.11 7.70 -19.19
C SER A 130 12.68 8.10 -19.59
N THR A 131 12.07 8.99 -18.83
CA THR A 131 10.66 9.39 -18.98
C THR A 131 10.48 10.77 -19.64
N ASN A 132 11.57 11.53 -19.81
CA ASN A 132 11.52 12.95 -20.19
C ASN A 132 10.96 13.21 -21.61
N ASN A 133 10.95 12.22 -22.49
CA ASN A 133 10.47 12.33 -23.87
C ASN A 133 9.01 11.86 -24.04
N LEU A 134 8.33 11.52 -22.94
CA LEU A 134 6.96 11.01 -22.96
C LEU A 134 5.99 12.00 -22.29
N ASP A 135 4.91 12.36 -22.96
CA ASP A 135 3.80 13.14 -22.37
C ASP A 135 2.94 12.23 -21.47
N THR A 136 3.56 11.74 -20.39
CA THR A 136 2.92 10.87 -19.41
C THR A 136 2.16 11.67 -18.37
N LYS A 137 0.92 11.25 -18.06
CA LYS A 137 0.06 11.89 -17.08
C LYS A 137 -0.15 10.97 -15.87
N GLN A 138 -0.44 11.58 -14.74
CA GLN A 138 -0.85 10.85 -13.54
C GLN A 138 -2.07 9.97 -13.84
N ASN A 139 -2.02 8.72 -13.40
CA ASN A 139 -3.13 7.77 -13.53
C ASN A 139 -3.64 7.41 -12.13
N ILE A 140 -4.96 7.39 -11.96
CA ILE A 140 -5.62 7.00 -10.71
C ILE A 140 -6.43 5.75 -10.99
N GLY A 141 -6.08 4.65 -10.31
CA GLY A 141 -6.82 3.39 -10.33
C GLY A 141 -7.60 3.19 -9.05
N ILE A 142 -8.90 2.97 -9.16
CA ILE A 142 -9.73 2.53 -8.03
C ILE A 142 -9.85 1.01 -8.09
N GLY A 143 -9.73 0.35 -6.93
CA GLY A 143 -9.74 -1.11 -6.90
C GLY A 143 -10.11 -1.68 -5.54
N GLY A 144 -10.09 -3.02 -5.49
CA GLY A 144 -10.37 -3.79 -4.29
C GLY A 144 -9.08 -4.30 -3.64
N LEU A 145 -9.05 -4.22 -2.32
CA LEU A 145 -7.99 -4.77 -1.48
C LEU A 145 -8.49 -6.07 -0.84
N PHE A 146 -7.66 -7.07 -0.80
CA PHE A 146 -7.83 -8.27 0.01
C PHE A 146 -6.50 -8.72 0.57
N GLY A 147 -6.51 -9.35 1.72
CA GLY A 147 -5.27 -9.79 2.33
C GLY A 147 -5.47 -10.58 3.59
N GLY A 148 -4.36 -10.87 4.22
CA GLY A 148 -4.31 -11.52 5.51
C GLY A 148 -2.90 -11.53 6.04
N GLY A 149 -2.80 -11.73 7.33
CA GLY A 149 -1.50 -11.68 8.00
C GLY A 149 -1.57 -12.26 9.39
N ILE A 150 -0.50 -12.02 10.09
CA ILE A 150 -0.27 -12.48 11.44
C ILE A 150 0.31 -11.32 12.24
N ALA A 151 -0.28 -11.03 13.38
CA ALA A 151 0.30 -10.17 14.40
C ALA A 151 0.80 -11.04 15.56
N TYR A 152 2.03 -10.82 15.97
CA TYR A 152 2.64 -11.47 17.12
C TYR A 152 2.90 -10.44 18.20
N GLU A 153 2.25 -10.63 19.36
CA GLU A 153 2.35 -9.73 20.50
C GLU A 153 3.71 -9.90 21.19
N LEU A 154 4.53 -8.84 21.13
CA LEU A 154 5.79 -8.76 21.86
C LEU A 154 5.57 -8.23 23.28
N SER A 155 4.64 -7.31 23.42
CA SER A 155 4.23 -6.69 24.68
C SER A 155 2.80 -6.17 24.56
N PRO A 156 2.15 -5.77 25.67
CA PRO A 156 0.78 -5.22 25.63
C PRO A 156 0.60 -4.02 24.66
N SER A 157 1.70 -3.34 24.32
CA SER A 157 1.65 -2.16 23.45
C SER A 157 2.34 -2.36 22.08
N TRP A 158 3.01 -3.49 21.84
CA TRP A 158 3.78 -3.69 20.62
C TRP A 158 3.59 -5.06 19.99
N ASP A 159 3.26 -5.06 18.69
CA ASP A 159 3.19 -6.25 17.85
C ASP A 159 4.22 -6.20 16.71
N ILE A 160 4.73 -7.37 16.33
CA ILE A 160 5.31 -7.58 15.01
C ILE A 160 4.17 -8.06 14.11
N ARG A 161 4.02 -7.43 12.94
CA ARG A 161 2.99 -7.76 11.97
C ARG A 161 3.62 -8.16 10.64
N ALA A 162 3.30 -9.36 10.17
CA ALA A 162 3.62 -9.84 8.83
C ALA A 162 2.33 -10.07 8.06
N GLN A 163 2.20 -9.49 6.85
CA GLN A 163 0.97 -9.58 6.08
C GLN A 163 1.24 -9.67 4.60
N TYR A 164 0.31 -10.28 3.88
CA TYR A 164 0.23 -10.30 2.44
C TYR A 164 -1.05 -9.58 2.01
N ARG A 165 -0.92 -8.64 1.10
CA ARG A 165 -2.02 -7.87 0.53
C ARG A 165 -2.03 -8.03 -0.97
N GLY A 166 -3.22 -8.18 -1.54
CA GLY A 166 -3.47 -8.16 -2.97
C GLY A 166 -4.37 -6.99 -3.32
N PHE A 167 -3.98 -6.18 -4.29
CA PHE A 167 -4.80 -5.07 -4.77
C PHE A 167 -5.19 -5.29 -6.22
N VAL A 168 -6.49 -5.39 -6.49
CA VAL A 168 -7.05 -5.59 -7.83
C VAL A 168 -7.35 -4.25 -8.43
N VAL A 169 -6.63 -3.88 -9.48
CA VAL A 169 -6.76 -2.58 -10.13
C VAL A 169 -6.58 -2.72 -11.64
N LYS A 170 -7.05 -1.74 -12.41
CA LYS A 170 -6.77 -1.67 -13.82
C LYS A 170 -5.33 -1.20 -14.05
N ALA A 171 -4.59 -1.90 -14.92
CA ALA A 171 -3.21 -1.55 -15.26
C ALA A 171 -3.11 -0.11 -15.78
N PRO A 172 -2.15 0.70 -15.29
CA PRO A 172 -2.00 2.11 -15.67
C PRO A 172 -1.62 2.25 -17.15
N ASP A 173 -2.13 3.30 -17.80
CA ASP A 173 -1.81 3.65 -19.18
C ASP A 173 -1.15 5.04 -19.31
N PHE A 174 -1.02 5.77 -18.21
CA PHE A 174 -0.46 7.12 -18.11
C PHE A 174 -1.04 8.12 -19.13
N GLY A 175 -2.28 7.89 -19.60
CA GLY A 175 -2.94 8.71 -20.60
C GLY A 175 -2.50 8.47 -22.04
N LEU A 176 -1.61 7.50 -22.27
CA LEU A 176 -1.12 7.16 -23.61
C LEU A 176 -1.86 5.93 -24.16
N THR A 177 -2.53 6.11 -25.30
CA THR A 177 -3.27 5.01 -25.94
C THR A 177 -2.40 3.82 -26.30
N GLN A 178 -1.13 4.06 -26.58
CA GLN A 178 -0.12 3.05 -26.91
C GLN A 178 0.29 2.18 -25.69
N PHE A 179 0.02 2.61 -24.45
CA PHE A 179 0.29 1.83 -23.23
C PHE A 179 -0.96 1.16 -22.67
N LYS A 180 -2.10 1.33 -23.31
CA LYS A 180 -3.39 0.84 -22.84
C LYS A 180 -3.53 -0.67 -23.02
N THR A 181 -3.26 -1.43 -21.96
CA THR A 181 -3.45 -2.89 -21.94
C THR A 181 -4.92 -3.30 -21.80
N ASN A 182 -5.73 -2.44 -21.20
CA ASN A 182 -7.16 -2.65 -20.90
C ASN A 182 -7.43 -3.90 -20.04
N ARG A 183 -6.48 -4.27 -19.18
CA ARG A 183 -6.54 -5.45 -18.32
C ARG A 183 -6.56 -5.05 -16.84
N TRP A 184 -7.16 -5.92 -16.05
CA TRP A 184 -7.04 -5.88 -14.59
C TRP A 184 -5.79 -6.64 -14.17
N GLU A 185 -5.13 -6.15 -13.15
CA GLU A 185 -3.96 -6.78 -12.54
C GLU A 185 -4.16 -6.93 -11.04
N VAL A 186 -3.46 -7.90 -10.46
CA VAL A 186 -3.38 -8.07 -9.01
C VAL A 186 -1.97 -7.72 -8.58
N ILE A 187 -1.85 -6.59 -7.91
CA ILE A 187 -0.57 -6.16 -7.34
C ILE A 187 -0.42 -6.85 -5.99
N SER A 188 0.62 -7.67 -5.85
CA SER A 188 0.96 -8.39 -4.63
C SER A 188 1.87 -7.56 -3.75
N MET A 189 1.53 -7.40 -2.48
CA MET A 189 2.21 -6.51 -1.55
C MET A 189 2.47 -7.21 -0.21
N PRO A 190 3.46 -8.12 -0.14
CA PRO A 190 3.91 -8.64 1.15
C PRO A 190 4.58 -7.54 1.97
N SER A 191 4.35 -7.55 3.27
CA SER A 191 4.93 -6.56 4.18
C SER A 191 5.24 -7.14 5.56
N ILE A 192 6.21 -6.51 6.21
CA ILE A 192 6.57 -6.80 7.59
C ILE A 192 6.86 -5.50 8.33
N GLY A 193 6.38 -5.38 9.56
CA GLY A 193 6.54 -4.16 10.34
C GLY A 193 6.15 -4.32 11.80
N MET A 194 5.99 -3.19 12.45
CA MET A 194 5.60 -3.11 13.86
C MET A 194 4.34 -2.27 14.01
N ALA A 195 3.50 -2.66 14.96
CA ALA A 195 2.32 -1.94 15.37
C ALA A 195 2.43 -1.52 16.84
N TYR A 196 1.94 -0.33 17.15
CA TYR A 196 1.84 0.21 18.48
C TYR A 196 0.38 0.42 18.85
N HIS A 197 -0.03 -0.14 19.99
CA HIS A 197 -1.38 -0.08 20.53
C HIS A 197 -1.49 1.02 21.61
N PHE A 198 -2.55 1.81 21.56
CA PHE A 198 -2.82 2.90 22.51
C PHE A 198 -4.31 3.14 22.75
#